data_225aaeb59fdb96ec3683c78923891c14
#
_entry.id   225aaeb59fdb96ec3683c78923891c14
#
_cell.length_a   1.000
_cell.length_b   1.000
_cell.length_c   1.000
_cell.angle_alpha   90.00
_cell.angle_beta   90.00
_cell.angle_gamma   90.00
#
_symmetry.space_group_name_H-M   'P 1'
#
loop_
_entity.id
_entity.type
_entity.pdbx_description
1 polymer ?
#
loop_
_entity_poly.entity_id
_entity_poly.type
_entity_poly.pdbx_seq_one_letter_code
_entity_poly.pdbx_strand_id
1 'polypeptide(L)'
;MLKHKLTLSLPFVLLSIALSPSVNALELNNVIIKSGARIDKKAMDKKLNPYLGKEIDIALLQNILNEISDYYRKNGYLAAQAFYPEQQSQNGVVEVIVKTAKLDDIKISNYASLTPKTAYMLTENVRKFQGKEINSHELNASLLKIKDLNIFDIAGYFENSQNKADHASLTIDLKGRSRFGYELSYDNYGNESTGKNRYTLSLNSLNLSKHADKGYIILGTTDKKQNNLILGYSIPFTSHPTIFGFQFNYGSYELGDTYDSLEVKGNSLGGNLYIKEPLYRTLDSRVNFTGGGYYKALTDKIESYSLELKRNKFGGYFDFEASVFKEDLNFLNTLKLDYGLVQDKSNLSDDKSQRAYLLSNFDSKLDWNFYKNYSLINTLSVQYAQKAVDASDKFIPGGAYGVSAYDGSLASSDLGMFHDLKLQTKLMSKPYLDFFVNFMQAHAQNVEVEKKESFYAIGSGSNISYGGFYLSASVSKAIGKNKEYAKDSAKFLLKAGYAKI
;
A
#
# COMPACT_ATOMS: atom_id res chain seq x y z
N MET A 1 -14.75 -7.51 6.75
CA MET A 1 -14.50 -8.63 5.83
C MET A 1 -15.13 -9.94 6.27
N LEU A 2 -15.10 -10.29 7.52
CA LEU A 2 -15.84 -11.42 8.08
C LEU A 2 -17.28 -10.98 8.35
N LYS A 3 -18.25 -11.57 7.65
CA LYS A 3 -19.68 -11.34 7.92
C LYS A 3 -20.14 -12.33 8.98
N HIS A 4 -20.87 -11.84 9.99
CA HIS A 4 -21.30 -12.62 11.13
C HIS A 4 -22.74 -13.12 10.98
N LYS A 5 -22.92 -14.42 11.09
CA LYS A 5 -24.12 -15.07 11.54
C LYS A 5 -23.73 -16.13 12.58
N LEU A 6 -23.20 -15.68 13.71
CA LEU A 6 -22.95 -16.55 14.87
C LEU A 6 -23.99 -16.19 15.94
N THR A 7 -25.05 -16.98 16.00
CA THR A 7 -25.96 -17.01 17.15
C THR A 7 -25.62 -18.27 17.96
N LEU A 8 -24.73 -18.11 18.94
CA LEU A 8 -24.57 -19.14 19.98
C LEU A 8 -25.76 -19.04 20.94
N SER A 9 -26.73 -19.92 20.77
CA SER A 9 -27.77 -20.11 21.78
C SER A 9 -27.22 -20.99 22.89
N LEU A 10 -26.73 -20.38 23.96
CA LEU A 10 -26.46 -21.07 25.23
C LEU A 10 -27.65 -20.90 26.18
N PRO A 11 -28.04 -21.94 26.93
CA PRO A 11 -29.12 -21.82 27.90
C PRO A 11 -28.71 -20.88 29.03
N PHE A 12 -29.62 -19.95 29.34
CA PHE A 12 -29.51 -19.09 30.51
C PHE A 12 -29.63 -19.96 31.77
N VAL A 13 -28.56 -20.18 32.48
CA VAL A 13 -28.61 -20.77 33.82
C VAL A 13 -28.85 -19.63 34.81
N LEU A 14 -30.09 -19.52 35.29
CA LEU A 14 -30.45 -18.64 36.38
C LEU A 14 -29.83 -19.20 37.68
N LEU A 15 -28.85 -18.47 38.21
CA LEU A 15 -28.23 -18.77 39.47
C LEU A 15 -29.17 -18.40 40.62
N SER A 16 -29.77 -19.37 41.27
CA SER A 16 -30.51 -19.17 42.55
C SER A 16 -29.46 -19.11 43.65
N ILE A 17 -29.09 -17.91 44.09
CA ILE A 17 -28.27 -17.72 45.31
C ILE A 17 -29.27 -17.66 46.48
N ALA A 18 -29.26 -18.68 47.33
CA ALA A 18 -29.96 -18.64 48.61
C ALA A 18 -29.18 -17.73 49.57
N LEU A 19 -29.68 -16.51 49.76
CA LEU A 19 -29.17 -15.57 50.77
C LEU A 19 -29.74 -15.92 52.13
N SER A 20 -28.94 -16.46 53.06
CA SER A 20 -29.22 -16.51 54.48
C SER A 20 -29.03 -15.11 55.09
N PRO A 21 -29.88 -14.64 55.98
CA PRO A 21 -29.73 -13.31 56.58
C PRO A 21 -28.65 -13.35 57.68
N SER A 22 -27.72 -12.42 57.61
CA SER A 22 -26.63 -12.06 58.50
C SER A 22 -25.23 -12.65 58.14
N VAL A 23 -24.70 -12.14 57.03
CA VAL A 23 -23.26 -12.24 56.75
C VAL A 23 -22.80 -10.81 56.44
N ASN A 24 -21.69 -10.37 57.06
CA ASN A 24 -20.99 -9.15 56.64
C ASN A 24 -20.87 -9.16 55.12
N ALA A 25 -21.29 -8.09 54.50
CA ALA A 25 -21.24 -7.94 53.03
C ALA A 25 -19.83 -8.32 52.55
N LEU A 26 -19.71 -9.34 51.73
CA LEU A 26 -18.43 -9.83 51.23
C LEU A 26 -17.93 -8.87 50.15
N GLU A 27 -16.82 -8.18 50.44
CA GLU A 27 -16.20 -7.28 49.45
C GLU A 27 -15.40 -8.06 48.41
N LEU A 28 -15.41 -7.57 47.15
CA LEU A 28 -14.64 -8.14 46.04
C LEU A 28 -13.17 -7.82 46.19
N ASN A 29 -12.33 -8.80 46.45
CA ASN A 29 -10.88 -8.63 46.60
C ASN A 29 -10.11 -8.96 45.31
N ASN A 30 -10.61 -9.91 44.50
CA ASN A 30 -9.93 -10.32 43.29
C ASN A 30 -10.90 -11.04 42.33
N VAL A 31 -10.58 -10.95 41.01
CA VAL A 31 -11.29 -11.70 39.96
C VAL A 31 -10.27 -12.59 39.23
N ILE A 32 -10.46 -13.90 39.28
CA ILE A 32 -9.64 -14.89 38.58
C ILE A 32 -10.33 -15.24 37.25
N ILE A 33 -9.70 -14.94 36.14
CA ILE A 33 -10.25 -15.24 34.80
C ILE A 33 -9.60 -16.50 34.25
N LYS A 34 -10.42 -17.51 33.95
CA LYS A 34 -10.02 -18.74 33.25
C LYS A 34 -10.48 -18.67 31.78
N SER A 35 -9.54 -18.73 30.86
CA SER A 35 -9.83 -18.70 29.41
C SER A 35 -8.75 -19.43 28.62
N GLY A 36 -9.13 -20.03 27.49
CA GLY A 36 -8.19 -20.53 26.48
C GLY A 36 -7.64 -19.44 25.56
N ALA A 37 -8.32 -18.28 25.54
CA ALA A 37 -7.94 -17.14 24.69
C ALA A 37 -6.87 -16.25 25.35
N ARG A 38 -5.96 -15.72 24.56
CA ARG A 38 -4.88 -14.84 25.05
C ARG A 38 -5.31 -13.38 25.04
N ILE A 39 -5.15 -12.71 26.18
CA ILE A 39 -5.39 -11.26 26.33
C ILE A 39 -4.23 -10.62 27.09
N ASP A 40 -4.14 -9.30 27.02
CA ASP A 40 -3.29 -8.50 27.89
C ASP A 40 -3.92 -8.48 29.31
N LYS A 41 -3.31 -9.27 30.21
CA LYS A 41 -3.77 -9.39 31.59
C LYS A 41 -3.70 -8.06 32.35
N LYS A 42 -2.62 -7.27 32.15
CA LYS A 42 -2.46 -5.97 32.84
C LYS A 42 -3.56 -4.98 32.44
N ALA A 43 -3.89 -4.94 31.15
CA ALA A 43 -4.96 -4.09 30.64
C ALA A 43 -6.34 -4.54 31.17
N MET A 44 -6.58 -5.84 31.30
CA MET A 44 -7.79 -6.38 31.92
C MET A 44 -7.87 -6.03 33.42
N ASP A 45 -6.80 -6.26 34.17
CA ASP A 45 -6.74 -5.95 35.60
C ASP A 45 -7.05 -4.45 35.84
N LYS A 46 -6.49 -3.56 35.01
CA LYS A 46 -6.81 -2.12 35.08
C LYS A 46 -8.30 -1.82 34.89
N LYS A 47 -9.01 -2.58 34.05
CA LYS A 47 -10.44 -2.43 33.83
C LYS A 47 -11.28 -2.98 34.98
N LEU A 48 -10.77 -3.96 35.70
CA LEU A 48 -11.46 -4.57 36.84
C LEU A 48 -11.18 -3.82 38.16
N ASN A 49 -10.10 -3.03 38.26
CA ASN A 49 -9.77 -2.26 39.45
C ASN A 49 -10.94 -1.41 40.01
N PRO A 50 -11.80 -0.75 39.20
CA PRO A 50 -12.94 0.03 39.73
C PRO A 50 -13.99 -0.78 40.46
N TYR A 51 -13.98 -2.11 40.31
CA TYR A 51 -14.92 -3.04 40.96
C TYR A 51 -14.40 -3.61 42.26
N LEU A 52 -13.07 -3.56 42.50
CA LEU A 52 -12.46 -4.07 43.73
C LEU A 52 -12.85 -3.24 44.95
N GLY A 53 -13.01 -3.89 46.11
CA GLY A 53 -13.44 -3.26 47.36
C GLY A 53 -14.94 -2.97 47.44
N LYS A 54 -15.72 -3.32 46.42
CA LYS A 54 -17.18 -3.17 46.47
C LYS A 54 -17.86 -4.42 46.99
N GLU A 55 -19.04 -4.24 47.59
CA GLU A 55 -19.90 -5.34 48.02
C GLU A 55 -20.30 -6.21 46.83
N ILE A 56 -20.18 -7.53 47.00
CA ILE A 56 -20.55 -8.51 45.99
C ILE A 56 -22.07 -8.66 45.95
N ASP A 57 -22.68 -8.06 44.92
CA ASP A 57 -24.09 -8.22 44.56
C ASP A 57 -24.26 -8.71 43.13
N ILE A 58 -25.48 -9.03 42.75
CA ILE A 58 -25.80 -9.51 41.39
C ILE A 58 -25.47 -8.47 40.35
N ALA A 59 -25.69 -7.18 40.62
CA ALA A 59 -25.45 -6.10 39.69
C ALA A 59 -23.94 -5.90 39.46
N LEU A 60 -23.11 -5.92 40.49
CA LEU A 60 -21.66 -5.88 40.41
C LEU A 60 -21.12 -7.03 39.58
N LEU A 61 -21.60 -8.26 39.88
CA LEU A 61 -21.19 -9.46 39.17
C LEU A 61 -21.56 -9.39 37.69
N GLN A 62 -22.77 -8.93 37.35
CA GLN A 62 -23.18 -8.75 35.94
C GLN A 62 -22.35 -7.71 35.21
N ASN A 63 -22.01 -6.61 35.86
CA ASN A 63 -21.15 -5.58 35.28
C ASN A 63 -19.75 -6.12 34.98
N ILE A 64 -19.17 -6.92 35.89
CA ILE A 64 -17.86 -7.58 35.69
C ILE A 64 -17.91 -8.55 34.49
N LEU A 65 -18.95 -9.38 34.37
CA LEU A 65 -19.11 -10.30 33.23
C LEU A 65 -19.22 -9.55 31.92
N ASN A 66 -19.96 -8.45 31.88
CA ASN A 66 -20.11 -7.63 30.71
C ASN A 66 -18.77 -6.98 30.32
N GLU A 67 -18.05 -6.37 31.27
CA GLU A 67 -16.75 -5.74 31.03
C GLU A 67 -15.72 -6.77 30.49
N ILE A 68 -15.68 -7.96 31.08
CA ILE A 68 -14.79 -9.05 30.62
C ILE A 68 -15.21 -9.49 29.21
N SER A 69 -16.48 -9.79 28.98
CA SER A 69 -16.97 -10.22 27.66
C SER A 69 -16.67 -9.19 26.57
N ASP A 70 -16.93 -7.91 26.85
CA ASP A 70 -16.68 -6.82 25.92
C ASP A 70 -15.21 -6.60 25.64
N TYR A 71 -14.35 -6.76 26.66
CA TYR A 71 -12.91 -6.68 26.47
C TYR A 71 -12.41 -7.79 25.52
N TYR A 72 -12.83 -9.04 25.72
CA TYR A 72 -12.48 -10.13 24.83
C TYR A 72 -13.00 -9.90 23.40
N ARG A 73 -14.24 -9.44 23.23
CA ARG A 73 -14.81 -9.13 21.91
C ARG A 73 -14.04 -8.03 21.19
N LYS A 74 -13.66 -6.96 21.89
CA LYS A 74 -12.84 -5.87 21.36
C LYS A 74 -11.44 -6.33 20.93
N ASN A 75 -10.91 -7.39 21.58
CA ASN A 75 -9.64 -8.01 21.24
C ASN A 75 -9.76 -9.14 20.18
N GLY A 76 -10.90 -9.22 19.48
CA GLY A 76 -11.09 -10.11 18.34
C GLY A 76 -11.78 -11.45 18.64
N TYR A 77 -12.10 -11.75 19.90
CA TYR A 77 -12.83 -12.97 20.27
C TYR A 77 -14.34 -12.72 20.22
N LEU A 78 -14.90 -12.61 19.03
CA LEU A 78 -16.25 -12.09 18.77
C LEU A 78 -17.37 -12.88 19.48
N ALA A 79 -17.20 -14.18 19.69
CA ALA A 79 -18.14 -15.05 20.39
C ALA A 79 -17.82 -15.19 21.88
N ALA A 80 -16.96 -14.33 22.45
CA ALA A 80 -16.58 -14.41 23.84
C ALA A 80 -17.77 -14.12 24.76
N GLN A 81 -17.97 -15.00 25.74
CA GLN A 81 -18.96 -14.88 26.79
C GLN A 81 -18.35 -15.28 28.12
N ALA A 82 -18.38 -14.36 29.07
CA ALA A 82 -17.97 -14.60 30.44
C ALA A 82 -19.17 -15.08 31.27
N PHE A 83 -18.95 -16.00 32.17
CA PHE A 83 -19.97 -16.51 33.09
C PHE A 83 -19.34 -16.94 34.39
N TYR A 84 -20.13 -16.97 35.45
CA TYR A 84 -19.74 -17.53 36.74
C TYR A 84 -19.99 -19.04 36.73
N PRO A 85 -18.97 -19.87 37.05
CA PRO A 85 -19.19 -21.29 37.40
C PRO A 85 -19.90 -21.36 38.75
N GLU A 86 -20.50 -22.50 39.04
CA GLU A 86 -20.99 -22.79 40.37
C GLU A 86 -19.82 -22.78 41.36
N GLN A 87 -19.81 -21.81 42.29
CA GLN A 87 -18.71 -21.58 43.21
C GLN A 87 -19.18 -20.98 44.52
N GLN A 88 -18.46 -21.22 45.61
CA GLN A 88 -18.55 -20.47 46.85
C GLN A 88 -17.43 -19.42 46.88
N SER A 89 -17.78 -18.15 46.92
CA SER A 89 -16.79 -17.06 47.04
C SER A 89 -16.10 -17.15 48.41
N GLN A 90 -14.83 -17.51 48.43
CA GLN A 90 -14.03 -17.50 49.66
C GLN A 90 -13.15 -16.24 49.65
N ASN A 91 -13.16 -15.49 50.76
CA ASN A 91 -12.33 -14.28 50.94
C ASN A 91 -12.50 -13.20 49.85
N GLY A 92 -13.69 -13.03 49.26
CA GLY A 92 -13.94 -12.02 48.22
C GLY A 92 -13.27 -12.30 46.87
N VAL A 93 -12.79 -13.50 46.60
CA VAL A 93 -12.25 -13.92 45.32
C VAL A 93 -13.33 -14.56 44.47
N VAL A 94 -13.50 -14.09 43.27
CA VAL A 94 -14.50 -14.57 42.31
C VAL A 94 -13.81 -15.14 41.07
N GLU A 95 -14.17 -16.37 40.72
CA GLU A 95 -13.71 -16.99 39.47
C GLU A 95 -14.70 -16.74 38.34
N VAL A 96 -14.17 -16.35 37.18
CA VAL A 96 -14.92 -16.14 35.94
C VAL A 96 -14.34 -17.02 34.85
N ILE A 97 -15.20 -17.75 34.16
CA ILE A 97 -14.82 -18.55 32.98
C ILE A 97 -15.23 -17.78 31.73
N VAL A 98 -14.30 -17.63 30.79
CA VAL A 98 -14.62 -17.04 29.47
C VAL A 98 -14.60 -18.15 28.42
N LYS A 99 -15.74 -18.42 27.83
CA LYS A 99 -15.86 -19.31 26.67
C LYS A 99 -15.73 -18.49 25.41
N THR A 100 -14.99 -19.00 24.43
CA THR A 100 -14.83 -18.48 23.09
C THR A 100 -15.07 -19.61 22.09
N ALA A 101 -15.42 -19.28 20.84
CA ALA A 101 -15.57 -20.30 19.82
C ALA A 101 -14.19 -20.78 19.32
N LYS A 102 -14.06 -22.09 19.07
CA LYS A 102 -12.88 -22.68 18.42
C LYS A 102 -13.14 -22.92 16.94
N LEU A 103 -12.08 -22.82 16.12
CA LEU A 103 -12.16 -23.12 14.70
C LEU A 103 -12.10 -24.63 14.48
N ASP A 104 -13.18 -25.23 14.00
CA ASP A 104 -13.24 -26.68 13.73
C ASP A 104 -12.70 -27.01 12.35
N ASP A 105 -13.32 -26.50 11.29
CA ASP A 105 -12.98 -26.80 9.90
C ASP A 105 -12.84 -25.54 9.04
N ILE A 106 -12.04 -25.67 7.98
CA ILE A 106 -11.83 -24.62 7.00
C ILE A 106 -12.13 -25.16 5.61
N LYS A 107 -13.20 -24.63 5.00
CA LYS A 107 -13.61 -24.94 3.64
C LYS A 107 -13.14 -23.83 2.69
N ILE A 108 -12.65 -24.22 1.51
CA ILE A 108 -12.24 -23.29 0.48
C ILE A 108 -13.10 -23.50 -0.74
N SER A 109 -13.79 -22.43 -1.17
CA SER A 109 -14.48 -22.37 -2.45
C SER A 109 -13.54 -21.74 -3.47
N ASN A 110 -12.94 -22.55 -4.35
CA ASN A 110 -11.96 -22.08 -5.32
C ASN A 110 -12.60 -21.67 -6.64
N TYR A 111 -13.26 -20.53 -6.64
CA TYR A 111 -13.83 -19.94 -7.88
C TYR A 111 -12.78 -19.17 -8.71
N ALA A 112 -11.59 -18.88 -8.15
CA ALA A 112 -10.51 -18.19 -8.84
C ALA A 112 -9.77 -19.05 -9.86
N SER A 113 -10.16 -20.32 -10.05
CA SER A 113 -9.49 -21.30 -10.92
C SER A 113 -8.01 -21.52 -10.58
N LEU A 114 -7.64 -21.42 -9.30
CA LEU A 114 -6.30 -21.76 -8.82
C LEU A 114 -6.08 -23.28 -8.86
N THR A 115 -4.83 -23.69 -8.98
CA THR A 115 -4.50 -25.11 -8.72
C THR A 115 -4.78 -25.44 -7.25
N PRO A 116 -5.20 -26.69 -6.91
CA PRO A 116 -5.43 -27.07 -5.51
C PRO A 116 -4.21 -26.81 -4.61
N LYS A 117 -3.00 -27.04 -5.11
CA LYS A 117 -1.74 -26.77 -4.40
C LYS A 117 -1.57 -25.28 -4.07
N THR A 118 -1.87 -24.39 -5.03
CA THR A 118 -1.76 -22.94 -4.82
C THR A 118 -2.83 -22.45 -3.85
N ALA A 119 -4.08 -22.90 -3.97
CA ALA A 119 -5.14 -22.55 -3.05
C ALA A 119 -4.80 -23.00 -1.61
N TYR A 120 -4.26 -24.23 -1.46
CA TYR A 120 -3.79 -24.72 -0.17
C TYR A 120 -2.65 -23.85 0.40
N MET A 121 -1.60 -23.59 -0.39
CA MET A 121 -0.46 -22.77 -0.01
C MET A 121 -0.89 -21.39 0.48
N LEU A 122 -1.73 -20.69 -0.27
CA LEU A 122 -2.19 -19.33 0.09
C LEU A 122 -3.02 -19.31 1.37
N THR A 123 -3.76 -20.39 1.66
CA THR A 123 -4.63 -20.48 2.84
C THR A 123 -3.99 -21.19 4.02
N GLU A 124 -2.77 -21.68 3.91
CA GLU A 124 -2.06 -22.41 4.96
C GLU A 124 -1.97 -21.63 6.28
N ASN A 125 -1.68 -20.32 6.21
CA ASN A 125 -1.62 -19.48 7.41
C ASN A 125 -2.98 -19.34 8.12
N VAL A 126 -4.08 -19.42 7.38
CA VAL A 126 -5.42 -19.47 7.97
C VAL A 126 -5.66 -20.83 8.62
N ARG A 127 -5.19 -21.92 8.00
CA ARG A 127 -5.32 -23.29 8.54
C ARG A 127 -4.60 -23.51 9.87
N LYS A 128 -3.57 -22.74 10.19
CA LYS A 128 -2.87 -22.78 11.48
C LYS A 128 -3.75 -22.40 12.68
N PHE A 129 -4.93 -21.81 12.43
CA PHE A 129 -5.91 -21.51 13.48
C PHE A 129 -6.89 -22.65 13.75
N GLN A 130 -6.89 -23.72 12.96
CA GLN A 130 -7.74 -24.90 13.18
C GLN A 130 -7.46 -25.52 14.55
N GLY A 131 -8.50 -25.80 15.30
CA GLY A 131 -8.45 -26.30 16.68
C GLY A 131 -8.16 -25.23 17.76
N LYS A 132 -7.92 -23.97 17.37
CA LYS A 132 -7.63 -22.85 18.28
C LYS A 132 -8.85 -21.94 18.45
N GLU A 133 -8.79 -21.11 19.50
CA GLU A 133 -9.75 -20.03 19.72
C GLU A 133 -9.78 -19.07 18.53
N ILE A 134 -10.97 -18.72 18.06
CA ILE A 134 -11.15 -17.83 16.92
C ILE A 134 -10.83 -16.39 17.32
N ASN A 135 -9.72 -15.87 16.83
CA ASN A 135 -9.41 -14.45 16.88
C ASN A 135 -9.62 -13.83 15.50
N SER A 136 -10.64 -12.99 15.38
CA SER A 136 -11.02 -12.36 14.09
C SER A 136 -9.98 -11.36 13.59
N HIS A 137 -9.19 -10.73 14.46
CA HIS A 137 -8.12 -9.82 14.04
C HIS A 137 -7.01 -10.58 13.32
N GLU A 138 -6.53 -11.69 13.89
CA GLU A 138 -5.47 -12.52 13.32
C GLU A 138 -5.92 -13.20 12.01
N LEU A 139 -7.16 -13.72 12.00
CA LEU A 139 -7.75 -14.32 10.79
C LEU A 139 -7.94 -13.27 9.68
N ASN A 140 -8.45 -12.08 10.01
CA ASN A 140 -8.57 -11.00 9.05
C ASN A 140 -7.20 -10.59 8.50
N ALA A 141 -6.16 -10.48 9.35
CA ALA A 141 -4.81 -10.17 8.91
C ALA A 141 -4.30 -11.19 7.87
N SER A 142 -4.52 -12.48 8.11
CA SER A 142 -4.13 -13.56 7.19
C SER A 142 -4.91 -13.49 5.86
N LEU A 143 -6.23 -13.28 5.90
CA LEU A 143 -7.05 -13.13 4.71
C LEU A 143 -6.72 -11.85 3.91
N LEU A 144 -6.41 -10.75 4.60
CA LEU A 144 -6.03 -9.50 3.97
C LEU A 144 -4.68 -9.58 3.24
N LYS A 145 -3.70 -10.31 3.77
CA LYS A 145 -2.44 -10.58 3.05
C LYS A 145 -2.70 -11.28 1.70
N ILE A 146 -3.64 -12.22 1.66
CA ILE A 146 -4.03 -12.89 0.42
C ILE A 146 -4.79 -11.91 -0.51
N LYS A 147 -5.69 -11.09 0.05
CA LYS A 147 -6.42 -10.08 -0.73
C LYS A 147 -5.50 -9.04 -1.36
N ASP A 148 -4.41 -8.68 -0.66
CA ASP A 148 -3.43 -7.69 -1.14
C ASP A 148 -2.65 -8.18 -2.37
N LEU A 149 -2.69 -9.47 -2.71
CA LEU A 149 -2.25 -9.96 -4.03
C LEU A 149 -3.05 -9.30 -5.17
N ASN A 150 -4.27 -8.84 -4.91
CA ASN A 150 -5.13 -8.14 -5.87
C ASN A 150 -5.41 -8.93 -7.17
N ILE A 151 -5.53 -10.27 -7.06
CA ILE A 151 -5.78 -11.20 -8.17
C ILE A 151 -7.21 -11.71 -8.14
N PHE A 152 -7.77 -11.81 -6.95
CA PHE A 152 -9.15 -12.25 -6.69
C PHE A 152 -9.73 -11.48 -5.51
N ASP A 153 -11.05 -11.47 -5.44
CA ASP A 153 -11.77 -11.02 -4.25
C ASP A 153 -11.85 -12.18 -3.27
N ILE A 154 -11.71 -11.87 -1.98
CA ILE A 154 -11.74 -12.84 -0.91
C ILE A 154 -12.81 -12.47 0.11
N ALA A 155 -13.60 -13.43 0.54
CA ALA A 155 -14.55 -13.31 1.63
C ALA A 155 -14.45 -14.53 2.56
N GLY A 156 -14.66 -14.30 3.86
CA GLY A 156 -14.71 -15.36 4.85
C GLY A 156 -16.05 -15.33 5.59
N TYR A 157 -16.64 -16.50 5.81
CA TYR A 157 -17.92 -16.68 6.51
C TYR A 157 -17.75 -17.71 7.63
N PHE A 158 -18.23 -17.39 8.82
CA PHE A 158 -18.34 -18.34 9.91
C PHE A 158 -19.73 -18.96 9.94
N GLU A 159 -19.76 -20.27 10.13
CA GLU A 159 -20.96 -21.06 10.38
C GLU A 159 -20.74 -21.89 11.65
N ASN A 160 -21.79 -22.20 12.40
CA ASN A 160 -21.68 -23.11 13.53
C ASN A 160 -21.19 -24.47 13.05
N SER A 161 -20.27 -25.11 13.78
CA SER A 161 -19.87 -26.47 13.45
C SER A 161 -21.07 -27.42 13.63
N GLN A 162 -21.26 -28.31 12.66
CA GLN A 162 -22.30 -29.33 12.74
C GLN A 162 -21.89 -30.49 13.67
N ASN A 163 -20.61 -30.61 13.97
CA ASN A 163 -20.05 -31.79 14.66
C ASN A 163 -19.70 -31.51 16.13
N LYS A 164 -19.50 -30.24 16.50
CA LYS A 164 -19.03 -29.89 17.86
C LYS A 164 -19.70 -28.62 18.36
N ALA A 165 -20.24 -28.67 19.58
CA ALA A 165 -20.68 -27.48 20.29
C ALA A 165 -19.49 -26.56 20.55
N ASP A 166 -19.72 -25.25 20.66
CA ASP A 166 -18.71 -24.20 20.89
C ASP A 166 -17.62 -24.13 19.80
N HIS A 167 -17.85 -24.70 18.61
CA HIS A 167 -16.95 -24.64 17.47
C HIS A 167 -17.66 -23.99 16.26
N ALA A 168 -16.85 -23.35 15.43
CA ALA A 168 -17.32 -22.79 14.16
C ALA A 168 -16.44 -23.26 13.00
N SER A 169 -17.02 -23.41 11.83
CA SER A 169 -16.33 -23.67 10.58
C SER A 169 -16.16 -22.34 9.81
N LEU A 170 -15.04 -22.18 9.14
CA LEU A 170 -14.74 -21.02 8.28
C LEU A 170 -14.80 -21.44 6.82
N THR A 171 -15.69 -20.83 6.04
CA THR A 171 -15.68 -20.95 4.57
C THR A 171 -14.97 -19.74 3.96
N ILE A 172 -13.97 -19.97 3.13
CA ILE A 172 -13.19 -18.95 2.40
C ILE A 172 -13.58 -19.01 0.93
N ASP A 173 -14.20 -17.95 0.42
CA ASP A 173 -14.54 -17.81 -0.99
C ASP A 173 -13.47 -17.00 -1.73
N LEU A 174 -12.90 -17.57 -2.78
CA LEU A 174 -11.95 -16.94 -3.70
C LEU A 174 -12.64 -16.68 -5.03
N LYS A 175 -13.10 -15.46 -5.27
CA LYS A 175 -13.77 -15.08 -6.51
C LYS A 175 -12.77 -14.47 -7.49
N GLY A 176 -12.60 -15.10 -8.65
CA GLY A 176 -11.71 -14.61 -9.70
C GLY A 176 -12.16 -13.26 -10.27
N ARG A 177 -11.20 -12.41 -10.56
CA ARG A 177 -11.38 -11.16 -11.33
C ARG A 177 -11.20 -11.43 -12.82
N SER A 178 -11.45 -10.43 -13.66
CA SER A 178 -11.12 -10.51 -15.09
C SER A 178 -9.66 -10.89 -15.28
N ARG A 179 -9.40 -11.91 -16.11
CA ARG A 179 -8.03 -12.37 -16.37
C ARG A 179 -7.19 -11.37 -17.15
N PHE A 180 -7.82 -10.58 -17.99
CA PHE A 180 -7.17 -9.60 -18.84
C PHE A 180 -7.78 -8.23 -18.62
N GLY A 181 -6.91 -7.25 -18.51
CA GLY A 181 -7.26 -5.86 -18.49
C GLY A 181 -6.38 -5.08 -19.46
N TYR A 182 -6.86 -3.93 -19.91
CA TYR A 182 -6.08 -3.03 -20.74
C TYR A 182 -6.42 -1.58 -20.42
N GLU A 183 -5.45 -0.71 -20.69
CA GLU A 183 -5.60 0.74 -20.64
C GLU A 183 -4.93 1.34 -21.87
N LEU A 184 -5.65 2.21 -22.58
CA LEU A 184 -5.11 3.07 -23.60
C LEU A 184 -5.22 4.52 -23.11
N SER A 185 -4.10 5.24 -23.10
CA SER A 185 -4.09 6.62 -22.65
C SER A 185 -3.26 7.52 -23.56
N TYR A 186 -3.66 8.78 -23.57
CA TYR A 186 -2.98 9.91 -24.16
C TYR A 186 -2.74 10.96 -23.09
N ASP A 187 -1.58 11.59 -23.10
CA ASP A 187 -1.31 12.79 -22.31
C ASP A 187 -0.28 13.70 -23.00
N ASN A 188 -0.24 14.97 -22.58
CA ASN A 188 0.77 15.93 -23.01
C ASN A 188 1.86 16.17 -21.94
N TYR A 189 2.22 15.12 -21.20
CA TYR A 189 3.15 15.16 -20.06
C TYR A 189 4.62 15.00 -20.45
N GLY A 190 4.91 14.85 -21.73
CA GLY A 190 6.28 14.80 -22.25
C GLY A 190 6.96 16.17 -22.28
N ASN A 191 8.16 16.21 -22.80
CA ASN A 191 8.95 17.44 -22.97
C ASN A 191 9.11 17.82 -24.46
N GLU A 192 9.62 19.01 -24.71
CA GLU A 192 9.77 19.51 -26.07
C GLU A 192 10.75 18.72 -26.92
N SER A 193 11.85 18.28 -26.32
CA SER A 193 12.93 17.61 -27.06
C SER A 193 12.63 16.14 -27.40
N THR A 194 11.88 15.40 -26.55
CA THR A 194 11.55 13.98 -26.79
C THR A 194 10.08 13.75 -27.18
N GLY A 195 9.29 14.80 -27.28
CA GLY A 195 7.88 14.78 -27.63
C GLY A 195 6.95 15.10 -26.46
N LYS A 196 6.06 16.08 -26.67
CA LYS A 196 5.08 16.50 -25.66
C LYS A 196 3.95 15.51 -25.51
N ASN A 197 3.46 14.96 -26.64
CA ASN A 197 2.31 14.07 -26.68
C ASN A 197 2.75 12.63 -26.49
N ARG A 198 2.22 11.97 -25.46
CA ARG A 198 2.54 10.59 -25.15
C ARG A 198 1.31 9.70 -25.34
N TYR A 199 1.54 8.53 -25.91
CA TYR A 199 0.56 7.47 -26.11
C TYR A 199 1.02 6.24 -25.37
N THR A 200 0.16 5.68 -24.51
CA THR A 200 0.51 4.52 -23.71
C THR A 200 -0.55 3.43 -23.84
N LEU A 201 -0.12 2.20 -24.10
CA LEU A 201 -0.94 1.01 -24.03
C LEU A 201 -0.41 0.14 -22.89
N SER A 202 -1.27 -0.17 -21.92
CA SER A 202 -0.99 -1.09 -20.83
C SER A 202 -1.87 -2.32 -20.98
N LEU A 203 -1.27 -3.49 -20.94
CA LEU A 203 -1.94 -4.79 -20.93
C LEU A 203 -1.57 -5.50 -19.63
N ASN A 204 -2.54 -6.08 -18.94
CA ASN A 204 -2.31 -6.84 -17.73
C ASN A 204 -3.02 -8.17 -17.76
N SER A 205 -2.44 -9.16 -17.11
CA SER A 205 -3.02 -10.48 -16.91
C SER A 205 -2.99 -10.89 -15.44
N LEU A 206 -4.06 -11.55 -14.98
CA LEU A 206 -4.19 -12.05 -13.62
C LEU A 206 -4.44 -13.57 -13.67
N ASN A 207 -3.67 -14.30 -12.86
CA ASN A 207 -3.83 -15.76 -12.67
C ASN A 207 -3.82 -16.56 -14.00
N LEU A 208 -2.94 -16.20 -14.92
CA LEU A 208 -2.83 -16.86 -16.23
C LEU A 208 -2.36 -18.31 -16.08
N SER A 209 -1.36 -18.55 -15.24
CA SER A 209 -0.81 -19.87 -14.96
C SER A 209 -1.59 -20.68 -13.91
N LYS A 210 -2.66 -20.12 -13.32
CA LYS A 210 -3.43 -20.67 -12.18
C LYS A 210 -2.64 -20.75 -10.86
N HIS A 211 -1.55 -19.99 -10.74
CA HIS A 211 -0.68 -19.91 -9.55
C HIS A 211 -0.74 -18.54 -8.87
N ALA A 212 -1.83 -17.80 -9.06
CA ALA A 212 -2.02 -16.45 -8.54
C ALA A 212 -0.93 -15.46 -9.04
N ASP A 213 -0.54 -15.62 -10.29
CA ASP A 213 0.46 -14.80 -10.96
C ASP A 213 -0.13 -13.51 -11.54
N LYS A 214 0.74 -12.52 -11.74
CA LYS A 214 0.46 -11.29 -12.48
C LYS A 214 1.47 -11.09 -13.59
N GLY A 215 0.98 -10.73 -14.76
CA GLY A 215 1.80 -10.27 -15.87
C GLY A 215 1.34 -8.90 -16.35
N TYR A 216 2.24 -8.08 -16.86
CA TYR A 216 1.90 -6.83 -17.53
C TYR A 216 2.89 -6.46 -18.63
N ILE A 217 2.37 -5.73 -19.61
CA ILE A 217 3.12 -5.14 -20.71
C ILE A 217 2.70 -3.68 -20.80
N ILE A 218 3.66 -2.77 -20.82
CA ILE A 218 3.43 -1.34 -21.05
C ILE A 218 4.23 -0.91 -22.28
N LEU A 219 3.54 -0.38 -23.26
CA LEU A 219 4.10 0.22 -24.46
C LEU A 219 3.83 1.69 -24.44
N GLY A 220 4.85 2.50 -24.62
CA GLY A 220 4.72 3.95 -24.69
C GLY A 220 5.47 4.50 -25.90
N THR A 221 4.90 5.53 -26.52
CA THR A 221 5.56 6.30 -27.59
C THR A 221 5.19 7.77 -27.49
N THR A 222 6.00 8.61 -28.10
CA THR A 222 5.72 10.05 -28.20
C THR A 222 5.63 10.49 -29.66
N ASP A 223 5.19 11.71 -29.88
CA ASP A 223 5.16 12.35 -31.19
C ASP A 223 6.56 12.73 -31.77
N LYS A 224 7.64 12.57 -30.97
CA LYS A 224 9.03 12.84 -31.35
C LYS A 224 9.99 11.67 -31.13
N LYS A 225 9.57 10.41 -31.37
CA LYS A 225 10.44 9.23 -31.39
C LYS A 225 11.02 8.82 -30.02
N GLN A 226 10.36 9.08 -28.90
CA GLN A 226 10.67 8.37 -27.66
C GLN A 226 9.80 7.11 -27.58
N ASN A 227 10.39 5.96 -27.33
CA ASN A 227 9.68 4.70 -27.17
C ASN A 227 10.09 4.02 -25.88
N ASN A 228 9.16 3.31 -25.24
CA ASN A 228 9.43 2.51 -24.08
C ASN A 228 8.60 1.22 -24.08
N LEU A 229 9.22 0.16 -23.60
CA LEU A 229 8.60 -1.15 -23.34
C LEU A 229 8.94 -1.55 -21.92
N ILE A 230 7.93 -1.94 -21.16
CA ILE A 230 8.09 -2.55 -19.84
C ILE A 230 7.34 -3.87 -19.85
N LEU A 231 8.02 -4.93 -19.45
CA LEU A 231 7.44 -6.27 -19.23
C LEU A 231 7.65 -6.62 -17.77
N GLY A 232 6.62 -7.14 -17.11
CA GLY A 232 6.75 -7.62 -15.75
C GLY A 232 5.93 -8.86 -15.48
N TYR A 233 6.44 -9.69 -14.58
CA TYR A 233 5.75 -10.87 -14.09
C TYR A 233 6.05 -11.09 -12.62
N SER A 234 5.06 -11.54 -11.88
CA SER A 234 5.21 -11.84 -10.47
C SER A 234 4.30 -12.97 -10.04
N ILE A 235 4.74 -13.74 -9.04
CA ILE A 235 4.06 -14.91 -8.53
C ILE A 235 4.26 -15.04 -7.02
N PRO A 236 3.22 -15.32 -6.22
CA PRO A 236 3.39 -15.69 -4.82
C PRO A 236 3.93 -17.13 -4.72
N PHE A 237 4.88 -17.36 -3.81
CA PHE A 237 5.54 -18.66 -3.70
C PHE A 237 5.56 -19.23 -2.27
N THR A 238 5.03 -18.49 -1.29
CA THR A 238 4.91 -18.94 0.11
C THR A 238 3.50 -18.76 0.64
N SER A 239 3.21 -19.36 1.78
CA SER A 239 1.95 -19.19 2.52
C SER A 239 1.77 -17.78 3.11
N HIS A 240 2.86 -17.01 3.29
CA HIS A 240 2.83 -15.60 3.69
C HIS A 240 2.59 -14.64 2.50
N PRO A 241 2.02 -15.08 1.42
CA PRO A 241 2.06 -14.65 0.04
C PRO A 241 3.24 -13.71 -0.31
N THR A 242 4.45 -14.18 0.03
CA THR A 242 5.69 -13.59 -0.45
C THR A 242 5.72 -13.67 -1.96
N ILE A 243 6.00 -12.58 -2.63
CA ILE A 243 5.98 -12.48 -4.09
C ILE A 243 7.43 -12.50 -4.60
N PHE A 244 7.72 -13.37 -5.55
CA PHE A 244 8.86 -13.24 -6.44
C PHE A 244 8.43 -12.55 -7.73
N GLY A 245 9.22 -11.61 -8.21
CA GLY A 245 8.92 -10.92 -9.46
C GLY A 245 10.16 -10.51 -10.23
N PHE A 246 9.95 -10.29 -11.52
CA PHE A 246 10.95 -9.69 -12.39
C PHE A 246 10.30 -8.61 -13.26
N GLN A 247 11.12 -7.67 -13.70
CA GLN A 247 10.75 -6.63 -14.66
C GLN A 247 11.89 -6.46 -15.65
N PHE A 248 11.54 -6.28 -16.90
CA PHE A 248 12.40 -5.92 -18.01
C PHE A 248 11.97 -4.58 -18.57
N ASN A 249 12.94 -3.71 -18.91
CA ASN A 249 12.68 -2.38 -19.44
C ASN A 249 13.55 -2.14 -20.68
N TYR A 250 12.95 -1.60 -21.70
CA TYR A 250 13.64 -1.04 -22.87
C TYR A 250 13.14 0.37 -23.11
N GLY A 251 14.05 1.30 -23.39
CA GLY A 251 13.71 2.65 -23.76
C GLY A 251 14.63 3.14 -24.88
N SER A 252 14.10 3.96 -25.76
CA SER A 252 14.89 4.67 -26.78
C SER A 252 14.34 6.07 -26.96
N TYR A 253 15.21 7.01 -27.35
CA TYR A 253 14.83 8.38 -27.65
C TYR A 253 15.75 8.98 -28.72
N GLU A 254 15.23 9.94 -29.45
CA GLU A 254 15.97 10.92 -30.27
C GLU A 254 15.60 12.30 -29.77
N LEU A 255 16.60 13.14 -29.47
CA LEU A 255 16.34 14.55 -29.11
C LEU A 255 16.11 15.35 -30.36
N GLY A 256 15.05 16.10 -30.38
CA GLY A 256 14.72 17.07 -31.41
C GLY A 256 14.85 18.49 -30.90
N ASP A 257 14.28 19.45 -31.67
CA ASP A 257 14.20 20.86 -31.34
C ASP A 257 15.59 21.53 -31.27
N THR A 258 15.95 22.15 -30.16
CA THR A 258 17.24 22.81 -29.97
C THR A 258 18.45 21.88 -30.11
N TYR A 259 18.21 20.55 -30.05
CA TYR A 259 19.25 19.53 -30.15
C TYR A 259 19.33 18.86 -31.52
N ASP A 260 18.50 19.24 -32.49
CA ASP A 260 18.46 18.61 -33.83
C ASP A 260 19.83 18.62 -34.53
N SER A 261 20.60 19.70 -34.40
CA SER A 261 21.93 19.82 -35.01
C SER A 261 22.97 18.89 -34.36
N LEU A 262 22.72 18.39 -33.16
CA LEU A 262 23.62 17.49 -32.46
C LEU A 262 23.32 16.01 -32.73
N GLU A 263 22.14 15.71 -33.31
CA GLU A 263 21.67 14.34 -33.58
C GLU A 263 21.83 13.39 -32.37
N VAL A 264 21.30 13.82 -31.20
CA VAL A 264 21.44 13.06 -29.97
C VAL A 264 20.41 11.93 -29.93
N LYS A 265 20.89 10.70 -29.74
CA LYS A 265 20.08 9.49 -29.60
C LYS A 265 20.51 8.70 -28.37
N GLY A 266 19.55 8.06 -27.71
CA GLY A 266 19.86 7.20 -26.59
C GLY A 266 18.98 5.97 -26.54
N ASN A 267 19.52 4.94 -25.90
CA ASN A 267 18.77 3.76 -25.54
C ASN A 267 19.14 3.24 -24.15
N SER A 268 18.21 2.54 -23.53
CA SER A 268 18.40 1.88 -22.27
C SER A 268 17.79 0.48 -22.31
N LEU A 269 18.52 -0.50 -21.81
CA LEU A 269 18.07 -1.87 -21.66
C LEU A 269 18.34 -2.28 -20.22
N GLY A 270 17.33 -2.78 -19.50
CA GLY A 270 17.54 -3.17 -18.12
C GLY A 270 16.50 -4.14 -17.60
N GLY A 271 16.75 -4.60 -16.38
CA GLY A 271 15.82 -5.44 -15.67
C GLY A 271 16.14 -5.52 -14.20
N ASN A 272 15.17 -5.99 -13.43
CA ASN A 272 15.33 -6.27 -12.01
C ASN A 272 14.63 -7.58 -11.62
N LEU A 273 15.13 -8.16 -10.54
CA LEU A 273 14.53 -9.28 -9.83
C LEU A 273 14.24 -8.80 -8.41
N TYR A 274 13.11 -9.19 -7.85
CA TYR A 274 12.76 -8.76 -6.51
C TYR A 274 11.94 -9.81 -5.74
N ILE A 275 12.00 -9.70 -4.41
CA ILE A 275 11.12 -10.40 -3.48
C ILE A 275 10.37 -9.34 -2.68
N LYS A 276 9.04 -9.46 -2.62
CA LYS A 276 8.18 -8.62 -1.79
C LYS A 276 7.52 -9.45 -0.69
N GLU A 277 7.70 -9.02 0.57
CA GLU A 277 7.17 -9.67 1.76
C GLU A 277 6.16 -8.78 2.47
N PRO A 278 4.92 -9.24 2.75
CA PRO A 278 3.95 -8.53 3.59
C PRO A 278 4.29 -8.74 5.08
N LEU A 279 5.10 -7.84 5.66
CA LEU A 279 5.58 -7.94 7.04
C LEU A 279 4.44 -7.84 8.06
N TYR A 280 3.56 -6.85 7.89
CA TYR A 280 2.48 -6.57 8.82
C TYR A 280 1.20 -6.23 8.09
N ARG A 281 0.05 -6.71 8.62
CA ARG A 281 -1.28 -6.43 8.05
C ARG A 281 -2.36 -6.49 9.10
N THR A 282 -3.12 -5.41 9.24
CA THR A 282 -4.38 -5.36 9.99
C THR A 282 -5.48 -4.82 9.08
N LEU A 283 -6.69 -4.57 9.61
CA LEU A 283 -7.76 -3.91 8.86
C LEU A 283 -7.31 -2.52 8.38
N ASP A 284 -6.61 -1.79 9.23
CA ASP A 284 -6.32 -0.37 9.06
C ASP A 284 -4.87 -0.07 8.68
N SER A 285 -4.00 -1.08 8.65
CA SER A 285 -2.57 -0.86 8.43
C SER A 285 -1.92 -1.97 7.62
N ARG A 286 -0.90 -1.58 6.84
CA ARG A 286 -0.09 -2.51 6.06
C ARG A 286 1.36 -2.06 6.07
N VAL A 287 2.30 -3.00 6.23
CA VAL A 287 3.73 -2.79 6.01
C VAL A 287 4.25 -3.89 5.10
N ASN A 288 4.86 -3.49 4.00
CA ASN A 288 5.53 -4.37 3.06
C ASN A 288 7.02 -4.05 3.01
N PHE A 289 7.80 -5.06 2.76
CA PHE A 289 9.22 -4.96 2.43
C PHE A 289 9.45 -5.51 1.04
N THR A 290 10.28 -4.84 0.23
CA THR A 290 10.75 -5.35 -1.06
C THR A 290 12.27 -5.25 -1.09
N GLY A 291 12.94 -6.36 -1.41
CA GLY A 291 14.37 -6.39 -1.68
C GLY A 291 14.61 -6.86 -3.10
N GLY A 292 15.53 -6.23 -3.81
CA GLY A 292 15.79 -6.59 -5.20
C GLY A 292 17.19 -6.20 -5.70
N GLY A 293 17.52 -6.72 -6.85
CA GLY A 293 18.73 -6.37 -7.60
C GLY A 293 18.39 -6.01 -9.03
N TYR A 294 19.18 -5.15 -9.65
CA TYR A 294 18.96 -4.68 -11.01
C TYR A 294 20.25 -4.59 -11.82
N TYR A 295 20.06 -4.63 -13.13
CA TYR A 295 21.07 -4.29 -14.13
C TYR A 295 20.45 -3.38 -15.19
N LYS A 296 21.22 -2.38 -15.67
CA LYS A 296 20.80 -1.45 -16.72
C LYS A 296 22.02 -1.07 -17.59
N ALA A 297 21.91 -1.25 -18.88
CA ALA A 297 22.85 -0.75 -19.88
C ALA A 297 22.26 0.53 -20.51
N LEU A 298 23.05 1.58 -20.56
CA LEU A 298 22.71 2.89 -21.07
C LEU A 298 23.68 3.27 -22.18
N THR A 299 23.18 3.75 -23.30
CA THR A 299 23.98 4.26 -24.40
C THR A 299 23.37 5.57 -24.89
N ASP A 300 24.18 6.62 -24.89
CA ASP A 300 23.84 7.92 -25.48
C ASP A 300 24.85 8.23 -26.57
N LYS A 301 24.38 8.68 -27.73
CA LYS A 301 25.18 9.03 -28.89
C LYS A 301 24.94 10.47 -29.29
N ILE A 302 26.01 11.19 -29.58
CA ILE A 302 25.99 12.50 -30.20
C ILE A 302 26.65 12.33 -31.60
N GLU A 303 25.80 12.02 -32.57
CA GLU A 303 26.25 11.60 -33.90
C GLU A 303 27.13 12.65 -34.58
N SER A 304 26.77 13.94 -34.45
CA SER A 304 27.54 15.07 -35.03
C SER A 304 28.99 15.17 -34.54
N TYR A 305 29.30 14.60 -33.37
CA TYR A 305 30.64 14.56 -32.79
C TYR A 305 31.25 13.16 -32.76
N SER A 306 30.57 12.17 -33.34
CA SER A 306 30.95 10.74 -33.26
C SER A 306 31.22 10.29 -31.82
N LEU A 307 30.49 10.82 -30.86
CA LEU A 307 30.63 10.59 -29.45
C LEU A 307 29.63 9.55 -28.96
N GLU A 308 30.14 8.50 -28.31
CA GLU A 308 29.31 7.46 -27.72
C GLU A 308 29.61 7.31 -26.21
N LEU A 309 28.58 7.56 -25.38
CA LEU A 309 28.65 7.39 -23.92
C LEU A 309 27.94 6.08 -23.54
N LYS A 310 28.71 5.09 -23.10
CA LYS A 310 28.21 3.79 -22.64
C LYS A 310 28.40 3.65 -21.15
N ARG A 311 27.33 3.30 -20.46
CA ARG A 311 27.36 3.09 -19.01
C ARG A 311 26.59 1.82 -18.65
N ASN A 312 27.18 0.98 -17.80
CA ASN A 312 26.48 -0.11 -17.18
C ASN A 312 26.22 0.24 -15.71
N LYS A 313 24.99 0.08 -15.29
CA LYS A 313 24.55 0.31 -13.93
C LYS A 313 24.00 -0.98 -13.35
N PHE A 314 24.44 -1.34 -12.14
CA PHE A 314 23.92 -2.48 -11.41
C PHE A 314 23.92 -2.19 -9.91
N GLY A 315 23.03 -2.83 -9.19
CA GLY A 315 22.88 -2.54 -7.77
C GLY A 315 21.81 -3.38 -7.10
N GLY A 316 21.61 -3.07 -5.83
CA GLY A 316 20.57 -3.64 -5.00
C GLY A 316 19.78 -2.55 -4.29
N TYR A 317 18.54 -2.86 -3.99
CA TYR A 317 17.66 -1.91 -3.29
C TYR A 317 16.80 -2.60 -2.23
N PHE A 318 16.42 -1.81 -1.24
CA PHE A 318 15.39 -2.13 -0.26
C PHE A 318 14.31 -1.05 -0.30
N ASP A 319 13.07 -1.48 -0.24
CA ASP A 319 11.89 -0.61 -0.27
C ASP A 319 10.96 -1.02 0.88
N PHE A 320 10.61 -0.05 1.72
CA PHE A 320 9.69 -0.18 2.83
C PHE A 320 8.44 0.65 2.54
N GLU A 321 7.31 -0.01 2.38
CA GLU A 321 6.00 0.61 2.20
C GLU A 321 5.18 0.47 3.47
N ALA A 322 4.74 1.58 4.06
CA ALA A 322 3.83 1.61 5.20
C ALA A 322 2.56 2.39 4.84
N SER A 323 1.41 1.79 5.10
CA SER A 323 0.11 2.38 4.79
C SER A 323 -0.82 2.32 5.99
N VAL A 324 -1.58 3.39 6.20
CA VAL A 324 -2.69 3.46 7.17
C VAL A 324 -3.96 3.79 6.40
N PHE A 325 -5.02 3.02 6.63
CA PHE A 325 -6.32 3.14 5.99
C PHE A 325 -7.38 3.34 7.06
N LYS A 326 -7.99 4.50 7.13
CA LYS A 326 -9.16 4.77 7.95
C LYS A 326 -10.31 5.21 7.04
N GLU A 327 -11.52 5.35 7.58
CA GLU A 327 -12.70 5.72 6.81
C GLU A 327 -12.51 7.03 6.05
N ASP A 328 -11.88 8.00 6.69
CA ASP A 328 -11.65 9.36 6.19
C ASP A 328 -10.17 9.66 5.84
N LEU A 329 -9.25 8.72 6.08
CA LEU A 329 -7.81 8.96 5.95
C LEU A 329 -7.10 7.78 5.28
N ASN A 330 -6.37 8.08 4.19
CA ASN A 330 -5.39 7.18 3.62
C ASN A 330 -4.01 7.83 3.71
N PHE A 331 -3.07 7.13 4.33
CA PHE A 331 -1.70 7.60 4.48
C PHE A 331 -0.73 6.53 4.00
N LEU A 332 0.06 6.85 2.99
CA LEU A 332 1.05 5.96 2.39
C LEU A 332 2.42 6.59 2.50
N ASN A 333 3.40 5.82 2.99
CA ASN A 333 4.81 6.19 3.00
C ASN A 333 5.63 5.10 2.36
N THR A 334 6.61 5.49 1.57
CA THR A 334 7.58 4.60 0.95
C THR A 334 8.98 5.13 1.19
N LEU A 335 9.88 4.30 1.70
CA LEU A 335 11.31 4.57 1.82
C LEU A 335 12.07 3.57 0.99
N LYS A 336 12.73 4.04 -0.06
CA LYS A 336 13.62 3.22 -0.90
C LYS A 336 15.07 3.60 -0.65
N LEU A 337 15.90 2.61 -0.40
CA LEU A 337 17.35 2.71 -0.29
C LEU A 337 17.96 1.93 -1.44
N ASP A 338 18.77 2.58 -2.26
CA ASP A 338 19.40 2.00 -3.45
C ASP A 338 20.92 2.17 -3.35
N TYR A 339 21.63 1.07 -3.41
CA TYR A 339 23.09 1.07 -3.54
C TYR A 339 23.45 0.67 -4.97
N GLY A 340 23.95 1.64 -5.74
CA GLY A 340 24.25 1.48 -7.16
C GLY A 340 25.74 1.59 -7.45
N LEU A 341 26.14 0.87 -8.48
CA LEU A 341 27.46 0.93 -9.09
C LEU A 341 27.29 1.32 -10.56
N VAL A 342 27.97 2.37 -10.99
CA VAL A 342 28.02 2.80 -12.41
C VAL A 342 29.41 2.53 -12.94
N GLN A 343 29.47 1.75 -14.00
CA GLN A 343 30.69 1.49 -14.76
C GLN A 343 30.64 2.27 -16.07
N ASP A 344 31.54 3.23 -16.25
CA ASP A 344 31.72 3.94 -17.51
C ASP A 344 32.47 3.05 -18.52
N LYS A 345 31.93 2.93 -19.72
CA LYS A 345 32.49 2.21 -20.87
C LYS A 345 32.61 3.11 -22.12
N SER A 346 32.51 4.42 -21.91
CA SER A 346 32.58 5.41 -22.98
C SER A 346 33.95 5.44 -23.65
N ASN A 347 33.99 5.89 -24.88
CA ASN A 347 35.24 6.04 -25.64
C ASN A 347 36.10 7.21 -25.15
N LEU A 348 35.58 8.06 -24.26
CA LEU A 348 36.22 9.29 -23.79
C LEU A 348 37.15 9.13 -22.59
N SER A 349 37.04 8.04 -21.89
CA SER A 349 37.76 7.83 -20.62
C SER A 349 38.64 6.62 -20.70
N ASP A 350 39.95 6.84 -20.57
CA ASP A 350 40.95 5.75 -20.27
C ASP A 350 40.68 5.19 -18.86
N ASP A 351 40.01 5.92 -18.01
CA ASP A 351 39.62 5.53 -16.65
C ASP A 351 38.24 4.84 -16.66
N LYS A 352 38.26 3.51 -16.71
CA LYS A 352 37.07 2.64 -16.54
C LYS A 352 36.62 2.57 -15.09
N SER A 353 36.67 3.70 -14.36
CA SER A 353 36.35 3.76 -12.95
C SER A 353 34.92 3.36 -12.66
N GLN A 354 34.74 2.55 -11.62
CA GLN A 354 33.43 2.27 -11.04
C GLN A 354 33.12 3.32 -9.99
N ARG A 355 31.97 3.96 -10.13
CA ARG A 355 31.45 4.90 -9.11
C ARG A 355 30.33 4.23 -8.33
N ALA A 356 30.50 4.14 -7.02
CA ALA A 356 29.45 3.70 -6.10
C ALA A 356 28.72 4.91 -5.55
N TYR A 357 27.40 4.78 -5.41
CA TYR A 357 26.56 5.78 -4.75
C TYR A 357 25.47 5.13 -3.89
N LEU A 358 25.05 5.86 -2.89
CA LEU A 358 23.87 5.54 -2.11
C LEU A 358 22.80 6.59 -2.43
N LEU A 359 21.62 6.13 -2.83
CA LEU A 359 20.45 6.94 -3.13
C LEU A 359 19.31 6.55 -2.21
N SER A 360 18.71 7.55 -1.56
CA SER A 360 17.53 7.37 -0.72
C SER A 360 16.38 8.17 -1.29
N ASN A 361 15.24 7.53 -1.47
CA ASN A 361 13.99 8.19 -1.88
C ASN A 361 12.94 7.96 -0.79
N PHE A 362 12.30 9.03 -0.36
CA PHE A 362 11.17 9.00 0.55
C PHE A 362 9.96 9.65 -0.11
N ASP A 363 8.88 8.89 -0.25
CA ASP A 363 7.61 9.35 -0.77
C ASP A 363 6.54 9.22 0.30
N SER A 364 5.74 10.27 0.48
CA SER A 364 4.64 10.32 1.41
C SER A 364 3.41 10.90 0.75
N LYS A 365 2.28 10.21 0.87
CA LYS A 365 0.99 10.69 0.39
C LYS A 365 -0.05 10.55 1.47
N LEU A 366 -0.66 11.67 1.83
CA LEU A 366 -1.81 11.77 2.71
C LEU A 366 -3.04 12.15 1.87
N ASP A 367 -4.12 11.41 1.99
CA ASP A 367 -5.43 11.73 1.44
C ASP A 367 -6.43 11.73 2.59
N TRP A 368 -6.90 12.92 2.97
CA TRP A 368 -7.77 13.13 4.12
C TRP A 368 -9.08 13.78 3.69
N ASN A 369 -10.17 13.03 3.84
CA ASN A 369 -11.56 13.48 3.61
C ASN A 369 -12.08 14.16 4.88
N PHE A 370 -11.71 15.41 5.10
CA PHE A 370 -11.95 16.11 6.36
C PHE A 370 -13.39 16.62 6.51
N TYR A 371 -14.15 16.79 5.42
CA TYR A 371 -15.53 17.25 5.46
C TYR A 371 -16.29 16.83 4.20
N LYS A 372 -17.37 16.04 4.36
CA LYS A 372 -18.28 15.62 3.27
C LYS A 372 -17.56 15.27 1.96
N ASN A 373 -17.59 16.22 0.99
CA ASN A 373 -17.01 16.05 -0.34
C ASN A 373 -15.63 16.72 -0.48
N TYR A 374 -15.05 17.24 0.60
CA TYR A 374 -13.77 17.94 0.58
C TYR A 374 -12.65 17.05 1.08
N SER A 375 -11.56 17.02 0.31
CA SER A 375 -10.35 16.25 0.64
C SER A 375 -9.14 17.17 0.59
N LEU A 376 -8.22 16.95 1.52
CA LEU A 376 -6.86 17.49 1.48
C LEU A 376 -5.92 16.37 1.07
N ILE A 377 -5.23 16.56 -0.06
CA ILE A 377 -4.24 15.63 -0.56
C ILE A 377 -2.87 16.30 -0.42
N ASN A 378 -1.98 15.65 0.31
CA ASN A 378 -0.61 16.12 0.51
C ASN A 378 0.34 15.08 -0.06
N THR A 379 1.20 15.47 -1.00
CA THR A 379 2.23 14.62 -1.59
C THR A 379 3.59 15.23 -1.32
N LEU A 380 4.50 14.46 -0.74
CA LEU A 380 5.89 14.83 -0.49
C LEU A 380 6.80 13.77 -1.08
N SER A 381 7.76 14.18 -1.90
CA SER A 381 8.83 13.33 -2.42
C SER A 381 10.18 13.96 -2.08
N VAL A 382 11.09 13.18 -1.51
CA VAL A 382 12.43 13.62 -1.13
C VAL A 382 13.44 12.64 -1.70
N GLN A 383 14.44 13.15 -2.40
CA GLN A 383 15.60 12.39 -2.86
C GLN A 383 16.86 12.89 -2.18
N TYR A 384 17.64 11.96 -1.64
CA TYR A 384 18.96 12.22 -1.08
C TYR A 384 19.99 11.30 -1.73
N ALA A 385 21.04 11.88 -2.27
CA ALA A 385 22.20 11.15 -2.81
C ALA A 385 23.46 11.54 -2.05
N GLN A 386 24.23 10.55 -1.61
CA GLN A 386 25.51 10.80 -0.91
C GLN A 386 26.58 11.38 -1.85
N LYS A 387 26.54 11.03 -3.13
CA LYS A 387 27.45 11.48 -4.20
C LYS A 387 26.63 11.80 -5.44
N ALA A 388 27.25 12.46 -6.43
CA ALA A 388 26.62 12.69 -7.72
C ALA A 388 26.16 11.36 -8.35
N VAL A 389 24.89 11.30 -8.73
CA VAL A 389 24.26 10.12 -9.33
C VAL A 389 24.30 10.17 -10.83
N ASP A 390 24.05 9.04 -11.48
CA ASP A 390 23.88 8.98 -12.93
C ASP A 390 22.69 9.84 -13.39
N ALA A 391 22.77 10.39 -14.61
CA ALA A 391 21.71 11.23 -15.17
C ALA A 391 20.34 10.54 -15.14
N SER A 392 20.29 9.21 -15.24
CA SER A 392 19.07 8.40 -15.16
C SER A 392 18.44 8.32 -13.78
N ASP A 393 19.11 8.80 -12.72
CA ASP A 393 18.64 8.77 -11.33
C ASP A 393 18.46 10.16 -10.72
N LYS A 394 18.72 11.20 -11.50
CA LYS A 394 18.57 12.58 -11.03
C LYS A 394 17.12 12.89 -10.67
N PHE A 395 16.94 13.64 -9.61
CA PHE A 395 15.66 14.23 -9.23
C PHE A 395 15.25 15.29 -10.28
N ILE A 396 13.99 15.28 -10.69
CA ILE A 396 13.42 16.20 -11.67
C ILE A 396 12.40 17.10 -10.97
N PRO A 397 12.70 18.39 -10.71
CA PRO A 397 11.81 19.28 -9.97
C PRO A 397 10.59 19.76 -10.76
N GLY A 398 10.66 19.77 -12.09
CA GLY A 398 9.59 20.24 -12.99
C GLY A 398 8.81 19.11 -13.65
N GLY A 399 7.94 19.47 -14.61
CA GLY A 399 7.12 18.55 -15.38
C GLY A 399 5.85 18.10 -14.67
N ALA A 400 5.10 17.22 -15.29
CA ALA A 400 3.79 16.78 -14.82
C ALA A 400 3.83 16.02 -13.47
N TYR A 401 4.99 15.51 -13.09
CA TYR A 401 5.22 14.77 -11.82
C TYR A 401 6.03 15.59 -10.80
N GLY A 402 6.33 16.84 -11.10
CA GLY A 402 6.95 17.84 -10.24
C GLY A 402 6.13 19.12 -10.21
N VAL A 403 6.79 20.26 -10.13
CA VAL A 403 6.11 21.58 -10.23
C VAL A 403 5.68 21.81 -11.69
N SER A 404 4.43 21.52 -11.97
CA SER A 404 3.89 21.33 -13.31
C SER A 404 3.93 22.57 -14.22
N ALA A 405 4.16 23.77 -13.68
CA ALA A 405 4.34 24.99 -14.46
C ALA A 405 5.70 25.07 -15.17
N TYR A 406 6.65 24.21 -14.82
CA TYR A 406 7.98 24.17 -15.43
C TYR A 406 8.16 22.94 -16.32
N ASP A 407 9.15 22.99 -17.20
CA ASP A 407 9.48 21.85 -18.07
C ASP A 407 10.18 20.74 -17.26
N GLY A 408 9.93 19.46 -17.61
CA GLY A 408 10.54 18.30 -16.97
C GLY A 408 12.05 18.14 -17.24
N SER A 409 12.62 18.91 -18.18
CA SER A 409 14.07 18.93 -18.44
C SER A 409 14.82 19.97 -17.61
N LEU A 410 14.11 20.80 -16.85
CA LEU A 410 14.71 21.89 -16.07
C LEU A 410 15.37 21.34 -14.80
N ALA A 411 16.64 21.73 -14.58
CA ALA A 411 17.35 21.60 -13.29
C ALA A 411 17.35 20.20 -12.64
N SER A 412 17.61 19.14 -13.42
CA SER A 412 17.82 17.81 -12.83
C SER A 412 18.95 17.83 -11.79
N SER A 413 18.77 17.16 -10.63
CA SER A 413 19.66 17.29 -9.47
C SER A 413 19.87 15.97 -8.72
N ASP A 414 20.90 15.92 -7.89
CA ASP A 414 21.20 14.75 -7.06
C ASP A 414 20.32 14.70 -5.82
N LEU A 415 20.07 15.89 -5.25
CA LEU A 415 19.24 16.10 -4.07
C LEU A 415 17.99 16.85 -4.48
N GLY A 416 16.85 16.44 -3.96
CA GLY A 416 15.61 17.12 -4.29
C GLY A 416 14.49 16.90 -3.28
N MET A 417 13.58 17.85 -3.24
CA MET A 417 12.31 17.75 -2.54
C MET A 417 11.21 18.29 -3.44
N PHE A 418 10.11 17.58 -3.53
CA PHE A 418 8.87 18.05 -4.16
C PHE A 418 7.73 17.93 -3.17
N HIS A 419 6.89 18.96 -3.12
CA HIS A 419 5.71 18.98 -2.28
C HIS A 419 4.53 19.57 -3.07
N ASP A 420 3.39 18.84 -3.06
CA ASP A 420 2.11 19.25 -3.65
C ASP A 420 1.02 19.19 -2.56
N LEU A 421 0.47 20.34 -2.23
CA LEU A 421 -0.67 20.48 -1.34
C LEU A 421 -1.91 20.80 -2.17
N LYS A 422 -2.86 19.87 -2.22
CA LYS A 422 -4.07 19.93 -3.04
C LYS A 422 -5.32 19.93 -2.18
N LEU A 423 -6.17 20.92 -2.38
CA LEU A 423 -7.54 20.92 -1.88
C LEU A 423 -8.48 20.49 -3.01
N GLN A 424 -9.23 19.44 -2.80
CA GLN A 424 -10.12 18.84 -3.79
C GLN A 424 -11.55 18.83 -3.29
N THR A 425 -12.52 19.07 -4.18
CA THR A 425 -13.93 18.87 -3.89
C THR A 425 -14.56 17.94 -4.90
N LYS A 426 -15.27 16.93 -4.41
CA LYS A 426 -16.06 16.01 -5.23
C LYS A 426 -17.39 16.65 -5.56
N LEU A 427 -17.64 16.89 -6.85
CA LEU A 427 -18.85 17.51 -7.35
C LEU A 427 -19.95 16.48 -7.67
N MET A 428 -19.55 15.34 -8.27
CA MET A 428 -20.46 14.26 -8.65
C MET A 428 -19.83 12.89 -8.42
N SER A 429 -20.67 11.88 -8.20
CA SER A 429 -20.22 10.48 -8.01
C SER A 429 -20.41 9.61 -9.25
N LYS A 430 -21.41 9.89 -10.08
CA LYS A 430 -21.68 9.17 -11.34
C LYS A 430 -22.25 10.15 -12.39
N PRO A 431 -21.48 10.54 -13.44
CA PRO A 431 -20.03 10.29 -13.55
C PRO A 431 -19.28 10.82 -12.34
N TYR A 432 -18.09 10.28 -12.05
CA TYR A 432 -17.22 10.89 -11.06
C TYR A 432 -16.70 12.21 -11.64
N LEU A 433 -16.84 13.29 -10.88
CA LEU A 433 -16.34 14.62 -11.23
C LEU A 433 -15.81 15.29 -9.97
N ASP A 434 -14.59 15.77 -10.03
CA ASP A 434 -14.01 16.63 -9.01
C ASP A 434 -13.43 17.93 -9.59
N PHE A 435 -13.17 18.85 -8.69
CA PHE A 435 -12.39 20.06 -8.93
C PHE A 435 -11.33 20.18 -7.84
N PHE A 436 -10.14 20.68 -8.20
CA PHE A 436 -9.08 20.92 -7.23
C PHE A 436 -8.33 22.22 -7.49
N VAL A 437 -7.73 22.73 -6.42
CA VAL A 437 -6.68 23.75 -6.45
C VAL A 437 -5.47 23.21 -5.70
N ASN A 438 -4.26 23.56 -6.14
CA ASN A 438 -3.05 23.10 -5.47
C ASN A 438 -1.93 24.16 -5.47
N PHE A 439 -1.07 24.00 -4.47
CA PHE A 439 0.20 24.69 -4.36
C PHE A 439 1.32 23.66 -4.46
N MET A 440 2.27 23.92 -5.37
CA MET A 440 3.40 23.04 -5.63
C MET A 440 4.70 23.76 -5.36
N GLN A 441 5.65 23.08 -4.75
CA GLN A 441 7.02 23.57 -4.57
C GLN A 441 8.03 22.45 -4.77
N ALA A 442 9.20 22.81 -5.30
CA ALA A 442 10.34 21.91 -5.36
C ALA A 442 11.63 22.65 -5.06
N HIS A 443 12.57 21.92 -4.45
CA HIS A 443 13.93 22.35 -4.19
C HIS A 443 14.87 21.33 -4.80
N ALA A 444 15.91 21.81 -5.50
CA ALA A 444 16.86 21.00 -6.24
C ALA A 444 18.29 21.47 -5.93
N GLN A 445 19.22 20.53 -5.74
CA GLN A 445 20.62 20.80 -5.47
C GLN A 445 21.50 19.69 -6.05
N ASN A 446 22.59 20.02 -6.71
CA ASN A 446 23.64 19.07 -7.08
C ASN A 446 24.69 18.96 -5.99
N VAL A 447 25.24 17.76 -5.76
CA VAL A 447 26.24 17.51 -4.72
C VAL A 447 27.57 18.22 -5.02
N GLU A 448 27.96 18.24 -6.30
CA GLU A 448 29.24 18.82 -6.75
C GLU A 448 29.20 20.34 -6.96
N VAL A 449 28.00 20.92 -7.02
CA VAL A 449 27.80 22.34 -7.25
C VAL A 449 26.86 22.87 -6.19
N GLU A 450 27.30 23.84 -5.38
CA GLU A 450 26.48 24.39 -4.29
C GLU A 450 25.24 25.19 -4.74
N LYS A 451 24.94 25.19 -6.03
CA LYS A 451 23.76 25.88 -6.58
C LYS A 451 22.48 25.22 -6.11
N LYS A 452 21.67 25.98 -5.39
CA LYS A 452 20.31 25.60 -4.95
C LYS A 452 19.28 26.31 -5.81
N GLU A 453 18.30 25.57 -6.29
CA GLU A 453 17.19 26.09 -7.07
C GLU A 453 15.87 25.74 -6.40
N SER A 454 14.92 26.66 -6.47
CA SER A 454 13.60 26.50 -5.87
C SER A 454 12.52 26.92 -6.86
N PHE A 455 11.51 26.12 -7.00
CA PHE A 455 10.42 26.28 -7.97
C PHE A 455 9.09 26.26 -7.23
N TYR A 456 8.19 27.15 -7.60
CA TYR A 456 6.87 27.29 -6.99
C TYR A 456 5.81 27.48 -8.04
N ALA A 457 4.65 26.87 -7.86
CA ALA A 457 3.49 27.10 -8.73
C ALA A 457 2.18 26.97 -7.96
N ILE A 458 1.18 27.62 -8.50
CA ILE A 458 -0.23 27.38 -8.16
C ILE A 458 -0.91 26.73 -9.35
N GLY A 459 -1.84 25.81 -9.07
CA GLY A 459 -2.57 25.11 -10.10
C GLY A 459 -4.03 24.90 -9.75
N SER A 460 -4.81 24.56 -10.75
CA SER A 460 -6.18 24.11 -10.60
C SER A 460 -6.51 23.11 -11.70
N GLY A 461 -7.49 22.27 -11.46
CA GLY A 461 -7.89 21.26 -12.44
C GLY A 461 -9.14 20.51 -12.05
N SER A 462 -9.50 19.57 -12.91
CA SER A 462 -10.68 18.75 -12.77
C SER A 462 -10.42 17.36 -13.32
N ASN A 463 -11.01 16.35 -12.70
CA ASN A 463 -11.00 14.97 -13.17
C ASN A 463 -12.45 14.51 -13.39
N ILE A 464 -12.69 13.83 -14.50
CA ILE A 464 -13.95 13.17 -14.81
C ILE A 464 -13.70 11.71 -15.17
N SER A 465 -14.54 10.80 -14.68
CA SER A 465 -14.50 9.39 -15.12
C SER A 465 -15.88 8.77 -15.18
N TYR A 466 -16.11 7.93 -16.21
CA TYR A 466 -17.36 7.19 -16.41
C TYR A 466 -17.15 5.99 -17.32
N GLY A 467 -17.63 4.83 -16.90
CA GLY A 467 -17.68 3.61 -17.74
C GLY A 467 -16.32 3.13 -18.27
N GLY A 468 -15.23 3.40 -17.52
CA GLY A 468 -13.87 3.09 -17.93
C GLY A 468 -13.15 4.25 -18.60
N PHE A 469 -13.85 5.27 -19.13
CA PHE A 469 -13.25 6.50 -19.65
C PHE A 469 -12.85 7.42 -18.49
N TYR A 470 -11.73 8.12 -18.67
CA TYR A 470 -11.29 9.16 -17.75
C TYR A 470 -10.62 10.33 -18.51
N LEU A 471 -10.78 11.51 -17.94
CA LEU A 471 -10.15 12.74 -18.40
C LEU A 471 -9.66 13.53 -17.19
N SER A 472 -8.42 13.99 -17.22
CA SER A 472 -7.85 14.91 -16.24
C SER A 472 -7.31 16.12 -16.98
N ALA A 473 -7.72 17.31 -16.58
CA ALA A 473 -7.25 18.56 -17.15
C ALA A 473 -6.82 19.49 -16.03
N SER A 474 -5.67 20.13 -16.17
CA SER A 474 -5.19 21.11 -15.19
C SER A 474 -4.41 22.23 -15.86
N VAL A 475 -4.40 23.37 -15.19
CA VAL A 475 -3.59 24.54 -15.56
C VAL A 475 -2.76 24.93 -14.34
N SER A 476 -1.50 25.31 -14.57
CA SER A 476 -0.60 25.75 -13.52
C SER A 476 0.20 26.97 -13.97
N LYS A 477 0.51 27.82 -13.01
CA LYS A 477 1.28 29.05 -13.22
C LYS A 477 2.44 29.12 -12.25
N ALA A 478 3.64 29.38 -12.79
CA ALA A 478 4.83 29.59 -12.00
C ALA A 478 4.72 30.90 -11.19
N ILE A 479 5.20 30.85 -9.95
CA ILE A 479 5.27 31.99 -9.03
C ILE A 479 6.67 32.07 -8.39
N GLY A 480 6.98 33.16 -7.72
CA GLY A 480 8.24 33.33 -6.99
C GLY A 480 9.43 33.78 -7.86
N LYS A 481 10.64 33.60 -7.32
CA LYS A 481 11.87 34.17 -7.89
C LYS A 481 12.29 33.55 -9.23
N ASN A 482 12.06 32.26 -9.43
CA ASN A 482 12.50 31.53 -10.63
C ASN A 482 11.36 31.34 -11.66
N LYS A 483 10.34 32.21 -11.61
CA LYS A 483 9.21 32.14 -12.56
C LYS A 483 9.64 32.38 -14.02
N GLU A 484 10.75 33.04 -14.25
CA GLU A 484 11.34 33.29 -15.57
C GLU A 484 11.82 32.02 -16.26
N TYR A 485 12.08 30.94 -15.53
CA TYR A 485 12.39 29.64 -16.12
C TYR A 485 11.16 28.90 -16.66
N ALA A 486 9.96 29.37 -16.34
CA ALA A 486 8.76 28.86 -16.97
C ALA A 486 8.63 29.52 -18.37
N LYS A 487 8.67 28.72 -19.43
CA LYS A 487 8.59 29.19 -20.82
C LYS A 487 7.25 29.87 -21.12
N ASP A 488 6.17 29.36 -20.51
CA ASP A 488 4.81 29.80 -20.72
C ASP A 488 4.27 30.57 -19.51
N SER A 489 3.38 31.53 -19.75
CA SER A 489 2.67 32.25 -18.68
C SER A 489 1.78 31.35 -17.83
N ALA A 490 1.28 30.25 -18.41
CA ALA A 490 0.58 29.16 -17.75
C ALA A 490 0.73 27.86 -18.55
N LYS A 491 0.95 26.73 -17.90
CA LYS A 491 1.09 25.42 -18.53
C LYS A 491 -0.20 24.62 -18.37
N PHE A 492 -0.70 24.11 -19.47
CA PHE A 492 -1.88 23.25 -19.51
C PHE A 492 -1.47 21.79 -19.63
N LEU A 493 -1.98 20.94 -18.74
CA LEU A 493 -1.79 19.50 -18.74
C LEU A 493 -3.12 18.78 -18.98
N LEU A 494 -3.10 17.80 -19.87
CA LEU A 494 -4.24 16.96 -20.22
C LEU A 494 -3.83 15.50 -20.20
N LYS A 495 -4.66 14.65 -19.60
CA LYS A 495 -4.58 13.20 -19.72
C LYS A 495 -5.96 12.65 -19.98
N ALA A 496 -6.11 11.80 -20.99
CA ALA A 496 -7.34 11.10 -21.31
C ALA A 496 -7.06 9.62 -21.55
N GLY A 497 -8.02 8.75 -21.25
CA GLY A 497 -7.84 7.34 -21.53
C GLY A 497 -9.11 6.52 -21.29
N TYR A 498 -8.96 5.25 -21.63
CA TYR A 498 -9.95 4.22 -21.38
C TYR A 498 -9.28 3.00 -20.76
N ALA A 499 -9.81 2.53 -19.63
CA ALA A 499 -9.37 1.33 -18.95
C ALA A 499 -10.51 0.33 -18.80
N LYS A 500 -10.21 -0.94 -19.09
CA LYS A 500 -11.06 -2.08 -18.78
C LYS A 500 -10.26 -3.04 -17.90
N ILE A 501 -10.69 -3.17 -16.66
CA ILE A 501 -10.02 -3.98 -15.62
C ILE A 501 -10.86 -5.25 -15.34
#